data_15e5135e35e049f2c47b3be05b6c19da
#
_entry.id   15e5135e35e049f2c47b3be05b6c19da
#
_cell.length_a   1.000
_cell.length_b   1.000
_cell.length_c   1.000
_cell.angle_alpha   90.00
_cell.angle_beta   90.00
_cell.angle_gamma   90.00
#
_symmetry.space_group_name_H-M   'P 1'
#
loop_
_entity.id
_entity.type
_entity.pdbx_description
1 polymer ?
#
loop_
_entity_poly.entity_id
_entity_poly.type
_entity_poly.pdbx_seq_one_letter_code
_entity_poly.pdbx_strand_id
1 'polypeptide(L)'
;MNRRLCALGLLGWLAVLIGCAGGPLSGDLPGQADGGAVIGEKAGARERARIHTELANAYYQRGNLGVALSEARIATAADSGHAPAYSMLALVYWDLRENDLAEEAFERSLRLNPNDPDTNHNFAWFLCQNKREEESIRYFMVAIRHPLYAEPQKSYVMAAVCAQRKNNERDAQEYLERALRLDPNYYPALINLAQIKYRRGELDSARGLVGRYNKLAEPTAESLWLALRIERTLGDSSTVTSYANQLRRRFPGSKEYQDLQKGRFE
;
A
#
# COMPACT_ATOMS: atom_id res chain seq x y z
N MET A 1 34.03 30.01 -46.85
CA MET A 1 35.09 29.77 -47.88
C MET A 1 34.97 28.35 -48.32
N ASN A 2 34.72 28.16 -49.64
CA ASN A 2 34.75 26.97 -50.50
C ASN A 2 33.72 25.87 -50.19
N ARG A 3 32.56 25.74 -50.96
CA ARG A 3 32.30 25.52 -52.41
C ARG A 3 32.99 24.33 -53.02
N ARG A 4 32.19 23.27 -53.40
CA ARG A 4 32.05 22.60 -54.71
C ARG A 4 31.19 21.36 -54.52
N LEU A 5 29.93 21.16 -55.01
CA LEU A 5 29.42 21.04 -56.40
C LEU A 5 30.10 19.94 -57.22
N CYS A 6 29.33 18.90 -57.60
CA CYS A 6 29.14 18.24 -58.90
C CYS A 6 28.31 16.97 -58.66
N ALA A 7 27.13 16.74 -59.18
CA ALA A 7 26.51 16.75 -60.48
C ALA A 7 26.42 15.35 -61.08
N LEU A 8 25.16 14.91 -61.34
CA LEU A 8 24.60 14.20 -62.49
C LEU A 8 25.04 12.77 -62.84
N GLY A 9 24.04 11.90 -62.96
CA GLY A 9 24.08 10.63 -63.70
C GLY A 9 22.68 10.00 -63.83
N LEU A 10 21.87 10.45 -64.84
CA LEU A 10 20.67 9.82 -65.36
C LEU A 10 21.06 8.66 -66.28
N LEU A 11 20.25 7.57 -66.25
CA LEU A 11 19.94 6.59 -67.32
C LEU A 11 19.23 5.43 -66.61
N GLY A 12 17.97 5.10 -66.76
CA GLY A 12 17.18 4.90 -67.99
C GLY A 12 17.26 3.41 -68.38
N TRP A 13 16.18 2.62 -68.15
CA TRP A 13 15.75 1.51 -69.02
C TRP A 13 14.53 0.78 -68.42
N LEU A 14 13.43 0.97 -69.03
CA LEU A 14 12.54 0.07 -69.76
C LEU A 14 11.77 -1.02 -69.00
N ALA A 15 10.48 -0.90 -69.18
CA ALA A 15 9.39 -1.77 -68.83
C ALA A 15 9.47 -3.15 -69.53
N VAL A 16 9.06 -4.19 -68.78
CA VAL A 16 8.45 -5.40 -69.42
C VAL A 16 7.15 -5.71 -68.69
N LEU A 17 6.07 -5.46 -69.36
CA LEU A 17 4.73 -5.94 -69.09
C LEU A 17 4.66 -7.41 -69.52
N ILE A 18 4.44 -8.33 -68.60
CA ILE A 18 3.91 -9.67 -68.96
C ILE A 18 2.64 -9.84 -68.15
N GLY A 19 1.52 -9.70 -68.89
CA GLY A 19 0.23 -10.09 -68.36
C GLY A 19 0.06 -11.60 -68.44
N CYS A 20 -0.44 -12.19 -67.36
CA CYS A 20 -1.12 -13.49 -67.41
C CYS A 20 -2.45 -13.35 -66.67
N ALA A 21 -3.47 -13.47 -67.47
CA ALA A 21 -4.83 -13.67 -67.03
C ALA A 21 -4.96 -15.06 -66.39
N GLY A 22 -5.41 -15.11 -65.19
CA GLY A 22 -5.76 -16.35 -64.48
C GLY A 22 -7.05 -16.08 -63.70
N GLY A 23 -8.09 -16.82 -64.02
CA GLY A 23 -9.47 -16.67 -63.60
C GLY A 23 -9.77 -16.86 -62.12
N PRO A 24 -11.00 -16.60 -61.69
CA PRO A 24 -11.42 -16.63 -60.30
C PRO A 24 -11.55 -18.07 -59.86
N LEU A 25 -10.66 -18.50 -58.96
CA LEU A 25 -10.90 -19.66 -58.10
C LEU A 25 -11.68 -19.17 -56.88
N SER A 26 -12.99 -19.28 -56.96
CA SER A 26 -13.89 -19.26 -55.83
C SER A 26 -13.63 -20.53 -55.01
N GLY A 27 -12.72 -20.44 -54.05
CA GLY A 27 -12.53 -21.43 -53.00
C GLY A 27 -13.03 -20.82 -51.69
N ASP A 28 -14.27 -21.11 -51.33
CA ASP A 28 -14.78 -20.90 -49.97
C ASP A 28 -13.88 -21.69 -48.99
N LEU A 29 -12.93 -20.99 -48.40
CA LEU A 29 -12.28 -21.47 -47.19
C LEU A 29 -13.26 -21.27 -46.02
N PRO A 30 -13.62 -22.31 -45.28
CA PRO A 30 -14.45 -22.15 -44.09
C PRO A 30 -13.76 -21.24 -43.11
N GLY A 31 -14.52 -20.25 -42.61
CA GLY A 31 -14.09 -19.21 -41.70
C GLY A 31 -13.07 -19.66 -40.65
N GLN A 32 -11.84 -19.21 -40.80
CA GLN A 32 -10.95 -19.08 -39.68
C GLN A 32 -11.41 -17.85 -38.90
N ALA A 33 -12.11 -18.17 -37.82
CA ALA A 33 -12.72 -17.25 -36.92
C ALA A 33 -11.74 -16.19 -36.41
N ASP A 34 -12.29 -15.02 -36.23
CA ASP A 34 -11.81 -13.83 -35.52
C ASP A 34 -11.15 -14.03 -34.12
N GLY A 35 -10.85 -15.26 -33.72
CA GLY A 35 -10.27 -15.59 -32.45
C GLY A 35 -8.91 -14.93 -32.19
N GLY A 36 -8.07 -14.81 -33.19
CA GLY A 36 -6.73 -14.22 -33.06
C GLY A 36 -6.74 -12.71 -32.84
N ALA A 37 -7.62 -11.99 -33.57
CA ALA A 37 -7.77 -10.55 -33.43
C ALA A 37 -8.37 -10.20 -32.04
N VAL A 38 -9.39 -10.92 -31.61
CA VAL A 38 -10.02 -10.74 -30.26
C VAL A 38 -9.08 -11.06 -29.13
N ILE A 39 -8.23 -12.08 -29.27
CA ILE A 39 -7.21 -12.41 -28.27
C ILE A 39 -6.15 -11.31 -28.20
N GLY A 40 -5.68 -10.80 -29.34
CA GLY A 40 -4.72 -9.71 -29.39
C GLY A 40 -5.28 -8.39 -28.82
N GLU A 41 -6.53 -8.08 -29.10
CA GLU A 41 -7.21 -6.90 -28.57
C GLU A 41 -7.40 -6.98 -27.04
N LYS A 42 -7.83 -8.13 -26.52
CA LYS A 42 -7.94 -8.35 -25.06
C LYS A 42 -6.59 -8.31 -24.35
N ALA A 43 -5.55 -8.87 -24.96
CA ALA A 43 -4.20 -8.78 -24.42
C ALA A 43 -3.70 -7.32 -24.37
N GLY A 44 -3.96 -6.54 -25.42
CA GLY A 44 -3.65 -5.12 -25.46
C GLY A 44 -4.47 -4.30 -24.45
N ALA A 45 -5.74 -4.64 -24.21
CA ALA A 45 -6.58 -4.00 -23.20
C ALA A 45 -6.04 -4.23 -21.79
N ARG A 46 -5.70 -5.47 -21.46
CA ARG A 46 -5.10 -5.83 -20.15
C ARG A 46 -3.77 -5.13 -19.93
N GLU A 47 -2.91 -5.08 -20.92
CA GLU A 47 -1.63 -4.40 -20.83
C GLU A 47 -1.79 -2.88 -20.63
N ARG A 48 -2.72 -2.24 -21.34
CA ARG A 48 -3.07 -0.83 -21.08
C ARG A 48 -3.56 -0.63 -19.64
N ALA A 49 -4.45 -1.48 -19.15
CA ALA A 49 -4.95 -1.40 -17.78
C ALA A 49 -3.81 -1.52 -16.77
N ARG A 50 -2.88 -2.45 -16.98
CA ARG A 50 -1.69 -2.62 -16.13
C ARG A 50 -0.85 -1.35 -16.10
N ILE A 51 -0.49 -0.82 -17.26
CA ILE A 51 0.34 0.40 -17.38
C ILE A 51 -0.32 1.59 -16.67
N HIS A 52 -1.60 1.83 -16.92
CA HIS A 52 -2.32 2.94 -16.29
C HIS A 52 -2.50 2.73 -14.77
N THR A 53 -2.61 1.49 -14.31
CA THR A 53 -2.61 1.19 -12.85
C THR A 53 -1.26 1.52 -12.21
N GLU A 54 -0.16 1.20 -12.86
CA GLU A 54 1.19 1.52 -12.39
C GLU A 54 1.44 3.04 -12.39
N LEU A 55 0.98 3.75 -13.43
CA LEU A 55 1.03 5.21 -13.48
C LEU A 55 0.18 5.83 -12.36
N ALA A 56 -1.04 5.34 -12.15
CA ALA A 56 -1.89 5.79 -11.06
C ALA A 56 -1.20 5.64 -9.70
N ASN A 57 -0.58 4.48 -9.44
CA ASN A 57 0.18 4.24 -8.22
C ASN A 57 1.37 5.21 -8.08
N ALA A 58 2.13 5.43 -9.15
CA ALA A 58 3.27 6.34 -9.14
C ALA A 58 2.87 7.80 -8.84
N TYR A 59 1.76 8.27 -9.38
CA TYR A 59 1.21 9.59 -9.09
C TYR A 59 0.60 9.68 -7.69
N TYR A 60 -0.08 8.62 -7.25
CA TYR A 60 -0.63 8.51 -5.90
C TYR A 60 0.46 8.66 -4.83
N GLN A 61 1.56 7.94 -4.99
CA GLN A 61 2.70 8.01 -4.05
C GLN A 61 3.36 9.38 -4.00
N ARG A 62 3.22 10.19 -5.06
CA ARG A 62 3.69 11.59 -5.11
C ARG A 62 2.64 12.58 -4.58
N GLY A 63 1.49 12.12 -4.12
CA GLY A 63 0.39 12.96 -3.65
C GLY A 63 -0.40 13.64 -4.77
N ASN A 64 -0.14 13.30 -6.04
CA ASN A 64 -0.87 13.87 -7.18
C ASN A 64 -2.17 13.11 -7.44
N LEU A 65 -3.13 13.29 -6.53
CA LEU A 65 -4.38 12.52 -6.52
C LEU A 65 -5.23 12.74 -7.77
N GLY A 66 -5.22 13.94 -8.36
CA GLY A 66 -6.00 14.24 -9.56
C GLY A 66 -5.54 13.43 -10.77
N VAL A 67 -4.21 13.33 -11.00
CA VAL A 67 -3.67 12.52 -12.08
C VAL A 67 -3.83 11.03 -11.76
N ALA A 68 -3.58 10.61 -10.51
CA ALA A 68 -3.78 9.24 -10.08
C ALA A 68 -5.23 8.77 -10.34
N LEU A 69 -6.23 9.63 -10.06
CA LEU A 69 -7.64 9.34 -10.35
C LEU A 69 -7.88 9.16 -11.85
N SER A 70 -7.33 10.05 -12.66
CA SER A 70 -7.47 9.96 -14.13
C SER A 70 -6.90 8.65 -14.67
N GLU A 71 -5.67 8.32 -14.28
CA GLU A 71 -4.99 7.10 -14.71
C GLU A 71 -5.72 5.83 -14.23
N ALA A 72 -6.20 5.80 -12.96
CA ALA A 72 -6.97 4.67 -12.45
C ALA A 72 -8.30 4.47 -13.21
N ARG A 73 -8.98 5.56 -13.58
CA ARG A 73 -10.19 5.49 -14.41
C ARG A 73 -9.90 4.99 -15.83
N ILE A 74 -8.79 5.41 -16.43
CA ILE A 74 -8.36 4.89 -17.74
C ILE A 74 -8.08 3.39 -17.63
N ALA A 75 -7.43 2.95 -16.57
CA ALA A 75 -7.14 1.53 -16.33
C ALA A 75 -8.42 0.69 -16.23
N THR A 76 -9.41 1.13 -15.43
CA THR A 76 -10.70 0.42 -15.28
C THR A 76 -11.53 0.42 -16.55
N ALA A 77 -11.43 1.47 -17.36
CA ALA A 77 -12.09 1.56 -18.67
C ALA A 77 -11.40 0.68 -19.74
N ALA A 78 -10.07 0.53 -19.66
CA ALA A 78 -9.31 -0.30 -20.58
C ALA A 78 -9.59 -1.80 -20.39
N ASP A 79 -9.68 -2.26 -19.14
CA ASP A 79 -10.05 -3.63 -18.80
C ASP A 79 -10.89 -3.66 -17.51
N SER A 80 -12.18 -3.85 -17.65
CA SER A 80 -13.13 -3.94 -16.53
C SER A 80 -12.97 -5.20 -15.66
N GLY A 81 -12.10 -6.13 -16.04
CA GLY A 81 -11.71 -7.32 -15.28
C GLY A 81 -10.39 -7.16 -14.51
N HIS A 82 -9.71 -6.02 -14.64
CA HIS A 82 -8.41 -5.77 -14.00
C HIS A 82 -8.57 -5.34 -12.53
N ALA A 83 -8.62 -6.32 -11.61
CA ALA A 83 -8.83 -6.09 -10.18
C ALA A 83 -7.88 -5.02 -9.57
N PRO A 84 -6.55 -5.00 -9.86
CA PRO A 84 -5.66 -3.99 -9.30
C PRO A 84 -6.02 -2.54 -9.63
N ALA A 85 -6.65 -2.29 -10.80
CA ALA A 85 -7.09 -0.94 -11.17
C ALA A 85 -8.20 -0.43 -10.22
N TYR A 86 -9.13 -1.29 -9.83
CA TYR A 86 -10.18 -0.95 -8.87
C TYR A 86 -9.62 -0.76 -7.45
N SER A 87 -8.63 -1.56 -7.05
CA SER A 87 -7.95 -1.36 -5.77
C SER A 87 -7.24 0.00 -5.72
N MET A 88 -6.57 0.38 -6.81
CA MET A 88 -5.91 1.68 -6.92
C MET A 88 -6.93 2.83 -6.92
N LEU A 89 -8.02 2.69 -7.67
CA LEU A 89 -9.12 3.65 -7.70
C LEU A 89 -9.73 3.87 -6.31
N ALA A 90 -9.89 2.78 -5.54
CA ALA A 90 -10.40 2.83 -4.18
C ALA A 90 -9.49 3.63 -3.24
N LEU A 91 -8.17 3.42 -3.31
CA LEU A 91 -7.21 4.19 -2.52
C LEU A 91 -7.25 5.68 -2.84
N VAL A 92 -7.33 6.02 -4.12
CA VAL A 92 -7.42 7.42 -4.56
C VAL A 92 -8.72 8.07 -4.08
N TYR A 93 -9.86 7.39 -4.21
CA TYR A 93 -11.14 7.90 -3.69
C TYR A 93 -11.10 8.10 -2.18
N TRP A 94 -10.51 7.17 -1.44
CA TRP A 94 -10.39 7.29 0.01
C TRP A 94 -9.59 8.52 0.43
N ASP A 95 -8.45 8.79 -0.20
CA ASP A 95 -7.65 9.98 0.09
C ASP A 95 -8.36 11.28 -0.33
N LEU A 96 -9.21 11.22 -1.36
CA LEU A 96 -10.11 12.31 -1.76
C LEU A 96 -11.34 12.47 -0.83
N ARG A 97 -11.50 11.61 0.19
CA ARG A 97 -12.64 11.58 1.11
C ARG A 97 -13.97 11.17 0.49
N GLU A 98 -13.93 10.55 -0.67
CA GLU A 98 -15.07 9.98 -1.36
C GLU A 98 -15.29 8.53 -0.88
N ASN A 99 -15.70 8.37 0.39
CA ASN A 99 -15.72 7.07 1.06
C ASN A 99 -16.66 6.06 0.40
N ASP A 100 -17.84 6.48 -0.08
CA ASP A 100 -18.80 5.58 -0.74
C ASP A 100 -18.22 5.02 -2.04
N LEU A 101 -17.55 5.87 -2.84
CA LEU A 101 -16.88 5.45 -4.08
C LEU A 101 -15.66 4.56 -3.79
N ALA A 102 -14.94 4.83 -2.69
CA ALA A 102 -13.83 4.00 -2.27
C ALA A 102 -14.29 2.59 -1.89
N GLU A 103 -15.37 2.48 -1.12
CA GLU A 103 -15.94 1.19 -0.72
C GLU A 103 -16.40 0.39 -1.94
N GLU A 104 -17.18 1.00 -2.85
CA GLU A 104 -17.64 0.35 -4.08
C GLU A 104 -16.47 -0.19 -4.92
N ALA A 105 -15.41 0.61 -5.05
CA ALA A 105 -14.22 0.23 -5.81
C ALA A 105 -13.44 -0.92 -5.12
N PHE A 106 -13.27 -0.89 -3.79
CA PHE A 106 -12.66 -2.02 -3.04
C PHE A 106 -13.48 -3.29 -3.22
N GLU A 107 -14.79 -3.23 -3.05
CA GLU A 107 -15.66 -4.38 -3.26
C GLU A 107 -15.59 -4.89 -4.70
N ARG A 108 -15.54 -4.00 -5.68
CA ARG A 108 -15.38 -4.41 -7.08
C ARG A 108 -14.06 -5.14 -7.31
N SER A 109 -12.95 -4.65 -6.73
CA SER A 109 -11.65 -5.32 -6.80
C SER A 109 -11.74 -6.72 -6.18
N LEU A 110 -12.33 -6.85 -4.99
CA LEU A 110 -12.45 -8.12 -4.28
C LEU A 110 -13.45 -9.09 -4.93
N ARG A 111 -14.48 -8.60 -5.65
CA ARG A 111 -15.34 -9.46 -6.48
C ARG A 111 -14.53 -10.08 -7.65
N LEU A 112 -13.55 -9.37 -8.19
CA LEU A 112 -12.70 -9.86 -9.28
C LEU A 112 -11.56 -10.77 -8.77
N ASN A 113 -10.97 -10.44 -7.63
CA ASN A 113 -9.92 -11.24 -6.98
C ASN A 113 -10.12 -11.25 -5.44
N PRO A 114 -10.91 -12.19 -4.90
CA PRO A 114 -11.27 -12.20 -3.47
C PRO A 114 -10.09 -12.41 -2.52
N ASN A 115 -9.03 -13.04 -3.00
CA ASN A 115 -7.88 -13.41 -2.17
C ASN A 115 -6.67 -12.50 -2.36
N ASP A 116 -6.80 -11.40 -3.11
CA ASP A 116 -5.70 -10.43 -3.25
C ASP A 116 -5.30 -9.87 -1.88
N PRO A 117 -4.07 -10.13 -1.40
CA PRO A 117 -3.70 -9.76 -0.04
C PRO A 117 -3.60 -8.24 0.15
N ASP A 118 -3.14 -7.51 -0.85
CA ASP A 118 -2.96 -6.06 -0.76
C ASP A 118 -4.32 -5.35 -0.74
N THR A 119 -5.25 -5.77 -1.60
CA THR A 119 -6.61 -5.21 -1.59
C THR A 119 -7.34 -5.54 -0.29
N ASN A 120 -7.23 -6.79 0.21
CA ASN A 120 -7.81 -7.17 1.49
C ASN A 120 -7.21 -6.35 2.65
N HIS A 121 -5.89 -6.13 2.67
CA HIS A 121 -5.23 -5.28 3.67
C HIS A 121 -5.74 -3.82 3.62
N ASN A 122 -5.78 -3.24 2.44
CA ASN A 122 -6.18 -1.84 2.25
C ASN A 122 -7.65 -1.63 2.59
N PHE A 123 -8.52 -2.53 2.14
CA PHE A 123 -9.96 -2.48 2.47
C PHE A 123 -10.21 -2.69 3.97
N ALA A 124 -9.48 -3.62 4.59
CA ALA A 124 -9.53 -3.80 6.03
C ALA A 124 -9.20 -2.50 6.77
N TRP A 125 -8.13 -1.81 6.37
CA TRP A 125 -7.73 -0.55 7.00
C TRP A 125 -8.77 0.55 6.76
N PHE A 126 -9.31 0.65 5.55
CA PHE A 126 -10.42 1.54 5.23
C PHE A 126 -11.63 1.31 6.16
N LEU A 127 -12.06 0.06 6.33
CA LEU A 127 -13.18 -0.31 7.20
C LEU A 127 -12.92 0.08 8.66
N CYS A 128 -11.71 -0.18 9.16
CA CYS A 128 -11.30 0.20 10.51
C CYS A 128 -11.34 1.72 10.74
N GLN A 129 -10.91 2.52 9.76
CA GLN A 129 -10.99 3.98 9.86
C GLN A 129 -12.45 4.48 9.84
N ASN A 130 -13.35 3.73 9.24
CA ASN A 130 -14.78 4.00 9.18
C ASN A 130 -15.57 3.31 10.31
N LYS A 131 -14.92 2.91 11.43
CA LYS A 131 -15.53 2.34 12.64
C LYS A 131 -16.20 0.98 12.41
N ARG A 132 -15.71 0.21 11.45
CA ARG A 132 -16.16 -1.15 11.14
C ARG A 132 -15.06 -2.17 11.50
N GLU A 133 -14.59 -2.13 12.74
CA GLU A 133 -13.40 -2.84 13.20
C GLU A 133 -13.55 -4.36 13.11
N GLU A 134 -14.71 -4.91 13.43
CA GLU A 134 -14.95 -6.37 13.38
C GLU A 134 -14.85 -6.90 11.95
N GLU A 135 -15.43 -6.16 11.03
CA GLU A 135 -15.38 -6.50 9.62
C GLU A 135 -13.96 -6.35 9.07
N SER A 136 -13.29 -5.26 9.43
CA SER A 136 -11.89 -5.01 9.14
C SER A 136 -10.98 -6.19 9.50
N ILE A 137 -11.13 -6.73 10.71
CA ILE A 137 -10.30 -7.86 11.17
C ILE A 137 -10.48 -9.09 10.26
N ARG A 138 -11.68 -9.36 9.75
CA ARG A 138 -11.91 -10.48 8.82
C ARG A 138 -11.07 -10.34 7.55
N TYR A 139 -11.04 -9.16 6.94
CA TYR A 139 -10.24 -8.91 5.74
C TYR A 139 -8.74 -8.93 6.01
N PHE A 140 -8.27 -8.41 7.15
CA PHE A 140 -6.86 -8.59 7.54
C PHE A 140 -6.50 -10.07 7.63
N MET A 141 -7.36 -10.93 8.20
CA MET A 141 -7.10 -12.37 8.29
C MET A 141 -7.09 -13.05 6.92
N VAL A 142 -7.85 -12.57 5.94
CA VAL A 142 -7.75 -13.06 4.55
C VAL A 142 -6.37 -12.71 3.97
N ALA A 143 -5.95 -11.45 4.08
CA ALA A 143 -4.63 -11.03 3.61
C ALA A 143 -3.48 -11.85 4.23
N ILE A 144 -3.50 -12.01 5.56
CA ILE A 144 -2.46 -12.71 6.33
C ILE A 144 -2.34 -14.20 5.95
N ARG A 145 -3.46 -14.84 5.59
CA ARG A 145 -3.46 -16.26 5.21
C ARG A 145 -2.92 -16.51 3.80
N HIS A 146 -2.76 -15.46 3.00
CA HIS A 146 -2.28 -15.64 1.64
C HIS A 146 -0.79 -16.00 1.64
N PRO A 147 -0.37 -17.14 1.04
CA PRO A 147 0.99 -17.67 1.18
C PRO A 147 2.07 -16.79 0.53
N LEU A 148 1.69 -15.96 -0.43
CA LEU A 148 2.61 -15.05 -1.14
C LEU A 148 2.50 -13.59 -0.64
N TYR A 149 1.85 -13.35 0.49
CA TYR A 149 1.77 -12.00 1.05
C TYR A 149 3.12 -11.62 1.65
N ALA A 150 3.71 -10.53 1.14
CA ALA A 150 5.07 -10.14 1.52
C ALA A 150 5.16 -9.53 2.94
N GLU A 151 4.08 -8.90 3.44
CA GLU A 151 4.09 -8.11 4.67
C GLU A 151 2.98 -8.51 5.67
N PRO A 152 2.82 -9.79 6.04
CA PRO A 152 1.75 -10.23 6.95
C PRO A 152 1.87 -9.59 8.35
N GLN A 153 3.09 -9.27 8.82
CA GLN A 153 3.34 -8.56 10.07
C GLN A 153 2.69 -7.17 10.09
N LYS A 154 2.63 -6.49 8.95
CA LYS A 154 1.96 -5.20 8.81
C LYS A 154 0.45 -5.32 9.05
N SER A 155 -0.18 -6.31 8.42
CA SER A 155 -1.62 -6.58 8.62
C SER A 155 -1.93 -6.98 10.05
N TYR A 156 -1.08 -7.75 10.71
CA TYR A 156 -1.25 -8.06 12.13
C TYR A 156 -1.22 -6.80 13.00
N VAL A 157 -0.29 -5.88 12.77
CA VAL A 157 -0.23 -4.62 13.54
C VAL A 157 -1.50 -3.79 13.29
N MET A 158 -1.96 -3.68 12.05
CA MET A 158 -3.18 -2.92 11.76
C MET A 158 -4.42 -3.58 12.39
N ALA A 159 -4.53 -4.90 12.36
CA ALA A 159 -5.58 -5.63 13.07
C ALA A 159 -5.54 -5.37 14.58
N ALA A 160 -4.34 -5.31 15.18
CA ALA A 160 -4.18 -4.98 16.59
C ALA A 160 -4.64 -3.55 16.91
N VAL A 161 -4.32 -2.58 16.07
CA VAL A 161 -4.81 -1.19 16.21
C VAL A 161 -6.34 -1.14 16.18
N CYS A 162 -6.95 -1.89 15.26
CA CYS A 162 -8.42 -1.96 15.16
C CYS A 162 -9.04 -2.66 16.38
N ALA A 163 -8.43 -3.73 16.89
CA ALA A 163 -8.87 -4.40 18.10
C ALA A 163 -8.78 -3.48 19.34
N GLN A 164 -7.73 -2.66 19.45
CA GLN A 164 -7.60 -1.67 20.53
C GLN A 164 -8.71 -0.61 20.49
N ARG A 165 -9.12 -0.16 19.30
CA ARG A 165 -10.25 0.80 19.15
C ARG A 165 -11.56 0.25 19.71
N LYS A 166 -11.73 -1.08 19.69
CA LYS A 166 -12.85 -1.78 20.31
C LYS A 166 -12.61 -2.15 21.79
N ASN A 167 -11.53 -1.65 22.38
CA ASN A 167 -11.11 -2.04 23.73
C ASN A 167 -10.81 -3.54 23.90
N ASN A 168 -10.54 -4.25 22.83
CA ASN A 168 -10.16 -5.65 22.83
C ASN A 168 -8.62 -5.79 22.91
N GLU A 169 -8.07 -5.47 24.06
CA GLU A 169 -6.61 -5.53 24.28
C GLU A 169 -6.04 -6.95 24.21
N ARG A 170 -6.86 -7.97 24.50
CA ARG A 170 -6.42 -9.38 24.41
C ARG A 170 -6.06 -9.75 22.98
N ASP A 171 -6.97 -9.52 22.05
CA ASP A 171 -6.74 -9.84 20.66
C ASP A 171 -5.66 -8.94 20.06
N ALA A 172 -5.62 -7.66 20.45
CA ALA A 172 -4.57 -6.75 20.05
C ALA A 172 -3.18 -7.24 20.43
N GLN A 173 -3.02 -7.69 21.68
CA GLN A 173 -1.76 -8.29 22.13
C GLN A 173 -1.40 -9.54 21.31
N GLU A 174 -2.35 -10.45 21.12
CA GLU A 174 -2.12 -11.66 20.35
C GLU A 174 -1.64 -11.35 18.91
N TYR A 175 -2.28 -10.40 18.24
CA TYR A 175 -1.88 -9.99 16.89
C TYR A 175 -0.47 -9.38 16.87
N LEU A 176 -0.13 -8.53 17.83
CA LEU A 176 1.21 -7.94 17.93
C LEU A 176 2.29 -9.01 18.20
N GLU A 177 1.99 -9.96 19.06
CA GLU A 177 2.89 -11.09 19.32
C GLU A 177 3.06 -11.97 18.06
N ARG A 178 1.99 -12.17 17.26
CA ARG A 178 2.10 -12.85 15.97
C ARG A 178 2.95 -12.06 14.98
N ALA A 179 2.80 -10.74 14.90
CA ALA A 179 3.67 -9.89 14.09
C ALA A 179 5.14 -10.05 14.45
N LEU A 180 5.46 -10.06 15.77
CA LEU A 180 6.83 -10.22 16.27
C LEU A 180 7.39 -11.65 16.13
N ARG A 181 6.53 -12.67 15.99
CA ARG A 181 6.99 -14.02 15.60
C ARG A 181 7.42 -14.09 14.14
N LEU A 182 6.79 -13.31 13.26
CA LEU A 182 7.16 -13.24 11.84
C LEU A 182 8.41 -12.38 11.62
N ASP A 183 8.43 -11.21 12.25
CA ASP A 183 9.58 -10.31 12.26
C ASP A 183 9.83 -9.81 13.69
N PRO A 184 10.81 -10.39 14.42
CA PRO A 184 11.14 -9.97 15.77
C PRO A 184 11.58 -8.51 15.89
N ASN A 185 12.02 -7.89 14.81
CA ASN A 185 12.49 -6.51 14.77
C ASN A 185 11.48 -5.54 14.15
N TYR A 186 10.25 -5.99 13.91
CA TYR A 186 9.20 -5.13 13.39
C TYR A 186 8.80 -4.05 14.40
N TYR A 187 9.47 -2.92 14.32
CA TYR A 187 9.37 -1.85 15.32
C TYR A 187 7.94 -1.32 15.54
N PRO A 188 6.99 -1.29 14.53
CA PRO A 188 5.62 -0.89 14.81
C PRO A 188 4.90 -1.84 15.77
N ALA A 189 5.23 -3.14 15.75
CA ALA A 189 4.68 -4.09 16.71
C ALA A 189 5.29 -3.92 18.11
N LEU A 190 6.59 -3.62 18.20
CA LEU A 190 7.28 -3.40 19.47
C LEU A 190 6.66 -2.25 20.26
N ILE A 191 6.45 -1.10 19.63
CA ILE A 191 5.92 0.08 20.32
C ILE A 191 4.46 -0.10 20.74
N ASN A 192 3.62 -0.68 19.86
CA ASN A 192 2.22 -0.94 20.18
C ASN A 192 2.09 -1.97 21.33
N LEU A 193 2.91 -3.02 21.32
CA LEU A 193 2.91 -4.01 22.41
C LEU A 193 3.45 -3.41 23.72
N ALA A 194 4.47 -2.55 23.64
CA ALA A 194 4.99 -1.83 24.83
C ALA A 194 3.90 -0.98 25.49
N GLN A 195 3.07 -0.30 24.71
CA GLN A 195 1.94 0.48 25.23
C GLN A 195 0.92 -0.40 25.96
N ILE A 196 0.57 -1.57 25.41
CA ILE A 196 -0.35 -2.53 26.06
C ILE A 196 0.29 -3.01 27.37
N LYS A 197 1.55 -3.44 27.33
CA LYS A 197 2.27 -3.93 28.51
C LYS A 197 2.36 -2.88 29.62
N TYR A 198 2.63 -1.62 29.24
CA TYR A 198 2.64 -0.52 30.18
C TYR A 198 1.27 -0.30 30.86
N ARG A 199 0.16 -0.24 30.10
CA ARG A 199 -1.19 -0.09 30.67
C ARG A 199 -1.56 -1.23 31.61
N ARG A 200 -1.03 -2.42 31.40
CA ARG A 200 -1.25 -3.60 32.27
C ARG A 200 -0.31 -3.66 33.47
N GLY A 201 0.59 -2.69 33.62
CA GLY A 201 1.57 -2.68 34.70
C GLY A 201 2.72 -3.67 34.51
N GLU A 202 2.86 -4.31 33.35
CA GLU A 202 3.94 -5.23 33.01
C GLU A 202 5.20 -4.43 32.62
N LEU A 203 5.74 -3.66 33.59
CA LEU A 203 6.71 -2.59 33.33
C LEU A 203 8.04 -3.09 32.75
N ASP A 204 8.59 -4.20 33.26
CA ASP A 204 9.84 -4.75 32.71
C ASP A 204 9.70 -5.21 31.27
N SER A 205 8.56 -5.83 30.94
CA SER A 205 8.26 -6.21 29.57
C SER A 205 8.13 -4.97 28.66
N ALA A 206 7.42 -3.94 29.12
CA ALA A 206 7.27 -2.67 28.38
C ALA A 206 8.62 -1.97 28.19
N ARG A 207 9.48 -1.92 29.23
CA ARG A 207 10.86 -1.40 29.18
C ARG A 207 11.68 -2.10 28.08
N GLY A 208 11.64 -3.44 28.07
CA GLY A 208 12.37 -4.23 27.07
C GLY A 208 11.92 -3.94 25.64
N LEU A 209 10.61 -3.85 25.43
CA LEU A 209 10.02 -3.60 24.11
C LEU A 209 10.33 -2.18 23.59
N VAL A 210 10.13 -1.15 24.42
CA VAL A 210 10.41 0.24 24.01
C VAL A 210 11.91 0.48 23.84
N GLY A 211 12.75 -0.19 24.63
CA GLY A 211 14.20 -0.15 24.46
C GLY A 211 14.66 -0.76 23.14
N ARG A 212 14.02 -1.85 22.70
CA ARG A 212 14.26 -2.43 21.36
C ARG A 212 13.79 -1.50 20.26
N TYR A 213 12.59 -0.92 20.39
CA TYR A 213 12.07 0.06 19.46
C TYR A 213 13.07 1.21 19.24
N ASN A 214 13.54 1.84 20.32
CA ASN A 214 14.45 2.98 20.27
C ASN A 214 15.85 2.66 19.69
N LYS A 215 16.21 1.37 19.58
CA LYS A 215 17.44 0.92 18.91
C LYS A 215 17.26 0.66 17.42
N LEU A 216 16.03 0.32 17.00
CA LEU A 216 15.71 -0.07 15.62
C LEU A 216 15.14 1.07 14.79
N ALA A 217 14.50 2.03 15.43
CA ALA A 217 13.88 3.17 14.77
C ALA A 217 14.34 4.47 15.44
N GLU A 218 14.22 5.58 14.72
CA GLU A 218 14.38 6.89 15.32
C GLU A 218 13.32 7.09 16.42
N PRO A 219 13.72 7.43 17.66
CA PRO A 219 12.76 7.70 18.70
C PRO A 219 11.83 8.86 18.35
N THR A 220 10.53 8.65 18.53
CA THR A 220 9.47 9.67 18.41
C THR A 220 9.19 10.31 19.78
N ALA A 221 8.43 11.41 19.79
CA ALA A 221 8.01 12.02 21.05
C ALA A 221 7.23 11.03 21.91
N GLU A 222 6.31 10.26 21.31
CA GLU A 222 5.50 9.24 21.98
C GLU A 222 6.35 8.10 22.55
N SER A 223 7.36 7.63 21.80
CA SER A 223 8.21 6.52 22.27
C SER A 223 9.11 6.95 23.43
N LEU A 224 9.66 8.16 23.38
CA LEU A 224 10.45 8.74 24.47
C LEU A 224 9.57 8.99 25.71
N TRP A 225 8.34 9.45 25.48
CA TRP A 225 7.38 9.67 26.56
C TRP A 225 6.96 8.37 27.24
N LEU A 226 6.67 7.33 26.46
CA LEU A 226 6.37 6.01 27.01
C LEU A 226 7.55 5.47 27.84
N ALA A 227 8.76 5.55 27.29
CA ALA A 227 9.97 5.13 27.98
C ALA A 227 10.17 5.89 29.30
N LEU A 228 10.00 7.22 29.29
CA LEU A 228 10.11 8.06 30.48
C LEU A 228 9.09 7.66 31.55
N ARG A 229 7.83 7.43 31.17
CA ARG A 229 6.77 7.04 32.10
C ARG A 229 7.04 5.67 32.73
N ILE A 230 7.55 4.71 31.95
CA ILE A 230 7.97 3.40 32.44
C ILE A 230 9.09 3.57 33.48
N GLU A 231 10.17 4.29 33.15
CA GLU A 231 11.33 4.46 34.06
C GLU A 231 10.96 5.23 35.31
N ARG A 232 10.07 6.23 35.20
CA ARG A 232 9.54 6.94 36.36
C ARG A 232 8.81 6.01 37.33
N THR A 233 7.97 5.11 36.78
CA THR A 233 7.23 4.15 37.62
C THR A 233 8.16 3.10 38.23
N LEU A 234 9.24 2.76 37.54
CA LEU A 234 10.29 1.86 38.07
C LEU A 234 11.28 2.55 39.03
N GLY A 235 11.25 3.88 39.12
CA GLY A 235 12.09 4.67 40.02
C GLY A 235 13.50 5.02 39.53
N ASP A 236 13.78 4.82 38.23
CA ASP A 236 15.08 5.18 37.60
C ASP A 236 15.13 6.66 37.22
N SER A 237 15.44 7.52 38.18
CA SER A 237 15.51 8.96 37.99
C SER A 237 16.58 9.41 37.00
N SER A 238 17.66 8.66 36.80
CA SER A 238 18.73 8.98 35.87
C SER A 238 18.27 8.83 34.44
N THR A 239 17.60 7.71 34.15
CA THR A 239 17.04 7.43 32.82
C THR A 239 15.85 8.34 32.50
N VAL A 240 15.02 8.67 33.50
CA VAL A 240 13.94 9.70 33.34
C VAL A 240 14.53 11.02 32.89
N THR A 241 15.63 11.50 33.57
CA THR A 241 16.29 12.75 33.20
C THR A 241 16.84 12.69 31.76
N SER A 242 17.40 11.57 31.36
CA SER A 242 17.91 11.35 29.99
C SER A 242 16.81 11.49 28.93
N TYR A 243 15.67 10.81 29.13
CA TYR A 243 14.54 10.89 28.21
C TYR A 243 13.88 12.27 28.19
N ALA A 244 13.77 12.93 29.34
CA ALA A 244 13.29 14.30 29.45
C ALA A 244 14.15 15.28 28.64
N ASN A 245 15.48 15.15 28.72
CA ASN A 245 16.41 15.94 27.94
C ASN A 245 16.29 15.66 26.43
N GLN A 246 16.06 14.42 26.01
CA GLN A 246 15.83 14.09 24.60
C GLN A 246 14.52 14.71 24.08
N LEU A 247 13.43 14.60 24.84
CA LEU A 247 12.15 15.26 24.51
C LEU A 247 12.33 16.76 24.34
N ARG A 248 13.00 17.42 25.29
CA ARG A 248 13.26 18.86 25.23
C ARG A 248 14.05 19.28 24.00
N ARG A 249 15.09 18.51 23.64
CA ARG A 249 15.99 18.88 22.55
C ARG A 249 15.41 18.56 21.16
N ARG A 250 14.74 17.41 21.04
CA ARG A 250 14.29 16.90 19.74
C ARG A 250 12.85 17.28 19.41
N PHE A 251 12.01 17.41 20.44
CA PHE A 251 10.56 17.61 20.30
C PHE A 251 10.02 18.73 21.21
N PRO A 252 10.59 19.95 21.18
CA PRO A 252 10.23 21.03 22.09
C PRO A 252 8.78 21.50 21.94
N GLY A 253 8.16 21.29 20.77
CA GLY A 253 6.76 21.64 20.49
C GLY A 253 5.76 20.52 20.68
N SER A 254 6.21 19.30 21.07
CA SER A 254 5.31 18.16 21.18
C SER A 254 4.40 18.26 22.41
N LYS A 255 3.27 17.55 22.32
CA LYS A 255 2.34 17.40 23.45
C LYS A 255 3.02 16.71 24.64
N GLU A 256 3.84 15.70 24.37
CA GLU A 256 4.58 14.92 25.37
C GLU A 256 5.53 15.80 26.19
N TYR A 257 6.22 16.74 25.53
CA TYR A 257 7.06 17.69 26.24
C TYR A 257 6.26 18.70 27.05
N GLN A 258 5.12 19.16 26.52
CA GLN A 258 4.20 20.03 27.29
C GLN A 258 3.63 19.31 28.53
N ASP A 259 3.26 18.01 28.38
CA ASP A 259 2.78 17.21 29.51
C ASP A 259 3.87 16.97 30.55
N LEU A 260 5.12 16.75 30.10
CA LEU A 260 6.29 16.69 30.97
C LEU A 260 6.46 17.98 31.79
N GLN A 261 6.40 19.16 31.13
CA GLN A 261 6.52 20.46 31.81
C GLN A 261 5.42 20.71 32.84
N LYS A 262 4.22 20.20 32.58
CA LYS A 262 3.05 20.34 33.45
C LYS A 262 2.96 19.24 34.52
N GLY A 263 3.89 18.30 34.51
CA GLY A 263 3.89 17.15 35.43
C GLY A 263 2.71 16.19 35.22
N ARG A 264 2.15 16.12 34.00
CA ARG A 264 1.02 15.26 33.62
C ARG A 264 1.54 13.95 33.05
N PHE A 265 1.54 12.90 33.85
CA PHE A 265 2.11 11.60 33.47
C PHE A 265 1.05 10.50 33.24
N GLU A 266 -0.18 10.88 33.16
CA GLU A 266 -1.30 9.97 32.89
C GLU A 266 -1.43 9.57 31.43
#